data_5718d661bafe2ffb42ad4e9428373fc9
#
_entry.id   5718d661bafe2ffb42ad4e9428373fc9
#
_cell.length_a   1.000
_cell.length_b   1.000
_cell.length_c   1.000
_cell.angle_alpha   90.00
_cell.angle_beta   90.00
_cell.angle_gamma   90.00
#
_symmetry.space_group_name_H-M   'P 1'
#
loop_
_entity.id
_entity.type
_entity.pdbx_description
1 polymer ?
#
loop_
_entity_poly.entity_id
_entity_poly.type
_entity_poly.pdbx_seq_one_letter_code
_entity_poly.pdbx_strand_id
1 'polypeptide(L)'
;MTMQSKYRKLLLDEDVRRWFENLRAKSVLTATVALRNLGHYCELTQTTPKGILTKARSNEKDFRYEFTDFVRKLEKEGKAGSYIARFKKVILSWLKFNDIRLQLTVNISGENETPTIANERVPSKEELARILRKATSRGRVAIAIMAFSGLRPESLGDYEGTDGLRLGDIKDLRISDEIQFDKTPSMVMVKNKLSKARHQYFSFIGEEGTTYIKEYLEERRKQGEELTYDSPLLQFDVRGVKKNNFLRTTLVTRDIREAIEQAGLKMRPYVLRAYFSTALDIAESKGLISHPWRQFIMGHKGDIEARYSTNKRLSPDMIEEMRQSYQKCLKYMETRMSEVSEDNARLYLQQQLLSAVGYRQDEIDKMDLADISTDDFQKLLRDKVAGAMTSNGSKQKLVPMNEIEKLLSEGYEFQAVLPNGKAIMKMSF
;
A
#
# COMPACT_ATOMS: atom_id res chain seq x y z
N MET A 1 -3.96 22.57 -24.30
CA MET A 1 -4.65 21.33 -23.99
C MET A 1 -6.11 21.58 -23.60
N THR A 2 -7.06 20.99 -24.31
CA THR A 2 -8.46 21.37 -24.29
C THR A 2 -9.20 20.62 -23.16
N MET A 3 -9.46 21.32 -22.05
CA MET A 3 -10.48 20.87 -21.10
C MET A 3 -11.86 20.92 -21.80
N GLN A 4 -12.45 19.78 -22.12
CA GLN A 4 -13.85 19.68 -22.51
C GLN A 4 -14.74 19.79 -21.24
N SER A 5 -14.88 20.99 -20.70
CA SER A 5 -15.85 21.26 -19.65
C SER A 5 -17.05 21.95 -20.27
N LYS A 6 -18.26 21.43 -20.04
CA LYS A 6 -19.55 22.04 -20.43
C LYS A 6 -19.61 23.54 -20.08
N TYR A 7 -18.97 23.95 -18.99
CA TYR A 7 -19.01 25.30 -18.44
C TYR A 7 -17.77 26.15 -18.76
N ARG A 8 -16.94 25.75 -19.72
CA ARG A 8 -15.74 26.50 -20.09
C ARG A 8 -16.05 27.93 -20.55
N LYS A 9 -17.23 28.14 -21.13
CA LYS A 9 -17.67 29.49 -21.55
C LYS A 9 -17.74 30.50 -20.38
N LEU A 10 -17.91 30.05 -19.14
CA LEU A 10 -17.88 30.91 -17.97
C LEU A 10 -16.52 31.60 -17.74
N LEU A 11 -15.42 31.02 -18.27
CA LEU A 11 -14.08 31.63 -18.21
C LEU A 11 -13.91 32.84 -19.14
N LEU A 12 -14.88 33.18 -19.97
CA LEU A 12 -14.92 34.43 -20.74
C LEU A 12 -15.20 35.62 -19.81
N ASP A 13 -15.86 35.39 -18.69
CA ASP A 13 -16.01 36.37 -17.62
C ASP A 13 -14.69 36.50 -16.86
N GLU A 14 -14.19 37.71 -16.72
CA GLU A 14 -12.87 37.98 -16.14
C GLU A 14 -12.80 37.59 -14.67
N ASP A 15 -13.86 37.86 -13.88
CA ASP A 15 -13.88 37.55 -12.45
C ASP A 15 -13.91 36.03 -12.23
N VAL A 16 -14.68 35.30 -13.06
CA VAL A 16 -14.70 33.82 -13.02
C VAL A 16 -13.35 33.24 -13.43
N ARG A 17 -12.70 33.82 -14.44
CA ARG A 17 -11.38 33.40 -14.89
C ARG A 17 -10.33 33.60 -13.78
N ARG A 18 -10.28 34.77 -13.16
CA ARG A 18 -9.35 35.08 -12.06
C ARG A 18 -9.58 34.19 -10.83
N TRP A 19 -10.84 33.96 -10.47
CA TRP A 19 -11.19 33.01 -9.41
C TRP A 19 -10.74 31.60 -9.73
N PHE A 20 -10.97 31.12 -10.96
CA PHE A 20 -10.53 29.81 -11.41
C PHE A 20 -9.01 29.66 -11.36
N GLU A 21 -8.26 30.67 -11.85
CA GLU A 21 -6.79 30.68 -11.83
C GLU A 21 -6.24 30.67 -10.40
N ASN A 22 -6.85 31.39 -9.49
CA ASN A 22 -6.51 31.37 -8.06
C ASN A 22 -6.69 29.98 -7.43
N LEU A 23 -7.77 29.28 -7.74
CA LEU A 23 -7.99 27.90 -7.31
C LEU A 23 -7.00 26.93 -7.98
N ARG A 24 -6.72 27.15 -9.26
CA ARG A 24 -5.79 26.34 -10.05
C ARG A 24 -4.37 26.37 -9.51
N ALA A 25 -3.93 27.48 -8.96
CA ALA A 25 -2.61 27.62 -8.32
C ALA A 25 -2.40 26.59 -7.19
N LYS A 26 -3.49 26.16 -6.52
CA LYS A 26 -3.45 25.09 -5.50
C LYS A 26 -3.70 23.71 -6.09
N SER A 27 -4.68 23.59 -6.99
CA SER A 27 -5.06 22.29 -7.58
C SER A 27 -5.93 22.48 -8.82
N VAL A 28 -5.46 21.97 -9.96
CA VAL A 28 -6.20 21.96 -11.23
C VAL A 28 -7.53 21.25 -11.10
N LEU A 29 -7.54 20.09 -10.43
CA LEU A 29 -8.77 19.31 -10.21
C LEU A 29 -9.78 20.09 -9.37
N THR A 30 -9.34 20.75 -8.30
CA THR A 30 -10.22 21.56 -7.47
C THR A 30 -10.84 22.71 -8.26
N ALA A 31 -10.04 23.45 -9.04
CA ALA A 31 -10.54 24.52 -9.90
C ALA A 31 -11.57 24.02 -10.92
N THR A 32 -11.28 22.89 -11.58
CA THR A 32 -12.16 22.27 -12.57
C THR A 32 -13.51 21.84 -11.97
N VAL A 33 -13.46 21.21 -10.80
CA VAL A 33 -14.66 20.78 -10.08
C VAL A 33 -15.45 22.01 -9.58
N ALA A 34 -14.77 23.04 -9.10
CA ALA A 34 -15.41 24.28 -8.66
C ALA A 34 -16.12 24.99 -9.81
N LEU A 35 -15.45 25.15 -10.96
CA LEU A 35 -16.07 25.75 -12.16
C LEU A 35 -17.31 24.97 -12.60
N ARG A 36 -17.24 23.64 -12.63
CA ARG A 36 -18.37 22.78 -12.99
C ARG A 36 -19.54 22.94 -12.01
N ASN A 37 -19.27 22.98 -10.71
CA ASN A 37 -20.32 23.14 -9.72
C ASN A 37 -20.91 24.54 -9.73
N LEU A 38 -20.13 25.61 -9.98
CA LEU A 38 -20.63 26.96 -10.18
C LEU A 38 -21.56 27.02 -11.39
N GLY A 39 -21.13 26.49 -12.53
CA GLY A 39 -21.95 26.46 -13.73
C GLY A 39 -23.22 25.63 -13.58
N HIS A 40 -23.14 24.49 -12.89
CA HIS A 40 -24.32 23.66 -12.63
C HIS A 40 -25.30 24.34 -11.66
N TYR A 41 -24.79 25.04 -10.64
CA TYR A 41 -25.66 25.87 -9.78
C TYR A 41 -26.40 26.94 -10.60
N CYS A 42 -25.65 27.65 -11.46
CA CYS A 42 -26.27 28.66 -12.33
C CYS A 42 -27.38 28.09 -13.24
N GLU A 43 -27.18 26.90 -13.80
CA GLU A 43 -28.21 26.20 -14.58
C GLU A 43 -29.46 25.86 -13.74
N LEU A 44 -29.24 25.24 -12.58
CA LEU A 44 -30.35 24.79 -11.72
C LEU A 44 -31.17 25.94 -11.13
N THR A 45 -30.55 27.11 -10.92
CA THR A 45 -31.17 28.31 -10.36
C THR A 45 -31.47 29.39 -11.40
N GLN A 46 -31.24 29.10 -12.70
CA GLN A 46 -31.43 30.02 -13.80
C GLN A 46 -30.81 31.42 -13.60
N THR A 47 -29.57 31.41 -13.02
CA THR A 47 -28.81 32.63 -12.73
C THR A 47 -27.44 32.61 -13.42
N THR A 48 -26.68 33.70 -13.26
CA THR A 48 -25.31 33.81 -13.76
C THR A 48 -24.37 34.02 -12.59
N PRO A 49 -23.03 33.78 -12.74
CA PRO A 49 -22.07 34.11 -11.70
C PRO A 49 -22.16 35.54 -11.19
N LYS A 50 -22.38 36.52 -12.08
CA LYS A 50 -22.61 37.93 -11.70
C LYS A 50 -23.95 38.11 -10.98
N GLY A 51 -25.00 37.42 -11.43
CA GLY A 51 -26.31 37.45 -10.78
C GLY A 51 -26.27 36.98 -9.33
N ILE A 52 -25.45 35.95 -9.03
CA ILE A 52 -25.22 35.51 -7.67
C ILE A 52 -24.61 36.64 -6.80
N LEU A 53 -23.61 37.37 -7.32
CA LEU A 53 -22.97 38.49 -6.60
C LEU A 53 -23.96 39.65 -6.39
N THR A 54 -24.73 40.03 -7.40
CA THR A 54 -25.73 41.09 -7.33
C THR A 54 -26.75 40.76 -6.26
N LYS A 55 -27.35 39.58 -6.29
CA LYS A 55 -28.33 39.12 -5.30
C LYS A 55 -27.75 39.13 -3.87
N ALA A 56 -26.56 38.57 -3.70
CA ALA A 56 -25.93 38.50 -2.39
C ALA A 56 -25.56 39.88 -1.81
N ARG A 57 -25.29 40.87 -2.66
CA ARG A 57 -25.03 42.27 -2.24
C ARG A 57 -26.29 43.05 -1.96
N SER A 58 -27.35 42.83 -2.76
CA SER A 58 -28.61 43.62 -2.63
C SER A 58 -29.40 43.21 -1.40
N ASN A 59 -29.55 41.89 -1.18
CA ASN A 59 -30.30 41.36 -0.03
C ASN A 59 -29.72 40.03 0.43
N GLU A 60 -28.90 40.06 1.44
CA GLU A 60 -28.25 38.89 2.03
C GLU A 60 -29.23 37.86 2.59
N LYS A 61 -30.34 38.35 3.18
CA LYS A 61 -31.37 37.50 3.79
C LYS A 61 -32.10 36.70 2.73
N ASP A 62 -32.54 37.35 1.65
CA ASP A 62 -33.26 36.68 0.56
C ASP A 62 -32.37 35.71 -0.16
N PHE A 63 -31.10 36.06 -0.39
CA PHE A 63 -30.15 35.11 -0.96
C PHE A 63 -29.98 33.85 -0.09
N ARG A 64 -29.93 33.99 1.25
CA ARG A 64 -29.91 32.83 2.16
C ARG A 64 -31.15 31.97 2.05
N TYR A 65 -32.31 32.58 1.93
CA TYR A 65 -33.57 31.86 1.75
C TYR A 65 -33.62 31.12 0.42
N GLU A 66 -33.29 31.77 -0.71
CA GLU A 66 -33.19 31.13 -2.02
C GLU A 66 -32.19 29.93 -1.98
N PHE A 67 -31.05 30.11 -1.34
CA PHE A 67 -30.09 29.03 -1.22
C PHE A 67 -30.61 27.87 -0.32
N THR A 68 -31.35 28.20 0.72
CA THR A 68 -32.00 27.19 1.58
C THR A 68 -33.06 26.42 0.78
N ASP A 69 -33.90 27.09 0.00
CA ASP A 69 -34.90 26.46 -0.84
C ASP A 69 -34.26 25.56 -1.91
N PHE A 70 -33.15 26.01 -2.50
CA PHE A 70 -32.35 25.19 -3.41
C PHE A 70 -31.84 23.89 -2.73
N VAL A 71 -31.33 23.97 -1.51
CA VAL A 71 -30.89 22.79 -0.73
C VAL A 71 -32.10 21.87 -0.49
N ARG A 72 -33.23 22.38 0.00
CA ARG A 72 -34.42 21.57 0.29
C ARG A 72 -34.98 20.91 -0.97
N LYS A 73 -34.92 21.59 -2.11
CA LYS A 73 -35.31 21.00 -3.42
C LYS A 73 -34.43 19.77 -3.74
N LEU A 74 -33.10 19.90 -3.65
CA LEU A 74 -32.18 18.80 -3.94
C LEU A 74 -32.32 17.63 -2.97
N GLU A 75 -32.58 17.91 -1.69
CA GLU A 75 -32.85 16.88 -0.68
C GLU A 75 -34.15 16.11 -1.02
N LYS A 76 -35.20 16.79 -1.41
CA LYS A 76 -36.47 16.17 -1.87
C LYS A 76 -36.28 15.33 -3.16
N GLU A 77 -35.34 15.73 -4.02
CA GLU A 77 -34.92 14.94 -5.18
C GLU A 77 -34.05 13.74 -4.84
N GLY A 78 -33.74 13.47 -3.55
CA GLY A 78 -32.95 12.36 -3.09
C GLY A 78 -31.45 12.51 -3.40
N LYS A 79 -30.95 13.72 -3.61
CA LYS A 79 -29.49 13.94 -3.81
C LYS A 79 -28.73 13.77 -2.52
N ALA A 80 -27.56 13.10 -2.60
CA ALA A 80 -26.70 12.88 -1.43
C ALA A 80 -26.25 14.21 -0.79
N GLY A 81 -26.24 14.28 0.55
CA GLY A 81 -25.87 15.49 1.29
C GLY A 81 -24.48 16.01 0.94
N SER A 82 -23.51 15.12 0.77
CA SER A 82 -22.15 15.48 0.32
C SER A 82 -22.11 16.06 -1.11
N TYR A 83 -23.04 15.70 -1.98
CA TYR A 83 -23.19 16.32 -3.31
C TYR A 83 -23.74 17.74 -3.17
N ILE A 84 -24.75 17.95 -2.32
CA ILE A 84 -25.36 19.27 -2.06
C ILE A 84 -24.33 20.20 -1.41
N ALA A 85 -23.56 19.70 -0.46
CA ALA A 85 -22.51 20.46 0.24
C ALA A 85 -21.43 21.02 -0.71
N ARG A 86 -21.20 20.40 -1.87
CA ARG A 86 -20.27 20.93 -2.89
C ARG A 86 -20.75 22.28 -3.44
N PHE A 87 -22.06 22.47 -3.64
CA PHE A 87 -22.60 23.74 -4.08
C PHE A 87 -22.38 24.81 -3.00
N LYS A 88 -22.70 24.51 -1.73
CA LYS A 88 -22.43 25.42 -0.60
C LYS A 88 -20.95 25.88 -0.57
N LYS A 89 -20.00 24.91 -0.66
CA LYS A 89 -18.57 25.21 -0.68
C LYS A 89 -18.16 26.09 -1.86
N VAL A 90 -18.69 25.83 -3.04
CA VAL A 90 -18.34 26.58 -4.25
C VAL A 90 -18.93 27.97 -4.23
N ILE A 91 -20.19 28.15 -3.84
CA ILE A 91 -20.84 29.45 -3.74
C ILE A 91 -20.15 30.32 -2.69
N LEU A 92 -19.83 29.77 -1.51
CA LEU A 92 -19.07 30.50 -0.49
C LEU A 92 -17.67 30.88 -0.99
N SER A 93 -16.99 30.01 -1.75
CA SER A 93 -15.69 30.31 -2.36
C SER A 93 -15.80 31.44 -3.40
N TRP A 94 -16.85 31.43 -4.24
CA TRP A 94 -17.09 32.46 -5.24
C TRP A 94 -17.42 33.82 -4.60
N LEU A 95 -18.31 33.85 -3.62
CA LEU A 95 -18.66 35.03 -2.86
C LEU A 95 -17.42 35.63 -2.14
N LYS A 96 -16.68 34.79 -1.43
CA LYS A 96 -15.47 35.21 -0.72
C LYS A 96 -14.40 35.83 -1.63
N PHE A 97 -14.23 35.26 -2.84
CA PHE A 97 -13.25 35.78 -3.81
C PHE A 97 -13.65 37.20 -4.30
N ASN A 98 -14.95 37.50 -4.30
CA ASN A 98 -15.50 38.79 -4.69
C ASN A 98 -15.84 39.68 -3.49
N ASP A 99 -15.13 39.48 -2.36
CA ASP A 99 -15.21 40.29 -1.12
C ASP A 99 -16.59 40.29 -0.43
N ILE A 100 -17.43 39.27 -0.73
CA ILE A 100 -18.72 39.08 -0.05
C ILE A 100 -18.53 38.04 1.04
N ARG A 101 -18.64 38.42 2.29
CA ARG A 101 -18.52 37.55 3.48
C ARG A 101 -19.89 37.17 4.01
N LEU A 102 -20.51 36.21 3.35
CA LEU A 102 -21.81 35.66 3.72
C LEU A 102 -21.66 34.36 4.51
N GLN A 103 -22.42 34.19 5.58
CA GLN A 103 -22.56 32.90 6.27
C GLN A 103 -23.82 32.18 5.79
N LEU A 104 -23.63 31.05 5.10
CA LEU A 104 -24.73 30.16 4.75
C LEU A 104 -24.92 29.12 5.87
N THR A 105 -25.83 29.43 6.80
CA THR A 105 -26.10 28.62 8.00
C THR A 105 -27.05 27.42 7.73
N VAL A 106 -27.34 27.12 6.45
CA VAL A 106 -28.22 26.03 6.08
C VAL A 106 -27.58 24.67 6.46
N ASN A 107 -28.35 23.86 7.20
CA ASN A 107 -27.98 22.48 7.51
C ASN A 107 -28.36 21.58 6.35
N ILE A 108 -27.47 20.68 5.98
CA ILE A 108 -27.67 19.73 4.89
C ILE A 108 -27.64 18.32 5.49
N SER A 109 -28.72 17.56 5.29
CA SER A 109 -28.78 16.19 5.77
C SER A 109 -27.70 15.33 5.13
N GLY A 110 -26.93 14.57 5.91
CA GLY A 110 -25.84 13.76 5.41
C GLY A 110 -24.67 14.55 4.78
N GLU A 111 -24.46 15.81 5.16
CA GLU A 111 -23.40 16.68 4.58
C GLU A 111 -22.00 16.03 4.65
N ASN A 112 -21.72 15.31 5.72
CA ASN A 112 -20.43 14.66 5.98
C ASN A 112 -20.41 13.17 5.61
N GLU A 113 -21.53 12.63 5.13
CA GLU A 113 -21.57 11.25 4.72
C GLU A 113 -20.77 11.06 3.43
N THR A 114 -19.92 10.04 3.43
CA THR A 114 -19.21 9.64 2.23
C THR A 114 -20.13 8.77 1.39
N PRO A 115 -20.50 9.17 0.15
CA PRO A 115 -21.29 8.31 -0.70
C PRO A 115 -20.50 7.04 -1.00
N THR A 116 -20.99 5.92 -0.51
CA THR A 116 -20.42 4.60 -0.79
C THR A 116 -21.33 3.87 -1.78
N ILE A 117 -20.75 2.97 -2.57
CA ILE A 117 -21.52 2.00 -3.32
C ILE A 117 -22.13 1.02 -2.31
N ALA A 118 -23.42 0.72 -2.42
CA ALA A 118 -24.04 -0.28 -1.57
C ALA A 118 -23.23 -1.59 -1.59
N ASN A 119 -22.91 -2.11 -0.40
CA ASN A 119 -22.08 -3.30 -0.22
C ASN A 119 -20.62 -3.17 -0.72
N GLU A 120 -20.12 -1.95 -0.91
CA GLU A 120 -18.70 -1.76 -1.23
C GLU A 120 -17.84 -2.23 -0.05
N ARG A 121 -16.92 -3.13 -0.34
CA ARG A 121 -15.97 -3.69 0.60
C ARG A 121 -14.57 -3.79 -0.01
N VAL A 122 -13.59 -4.06 0.81
CA VAL A 122 -12.25 -4.42 0.35
C VAL A 122 -12.30 -5.80 -0.31
N PRO A 123 -11.66 -6.01 -1.48
CA PRO A 123 -11.59 -7.33 -2.11
C PRO A 123 -10.83 -8.33 -1.23
N SER A 124 -11.18 -9.61 -1.32
CA SER A 124 -10.33 -10.69 -0.77
C SER A 124 -9.07 -10.85 -1.63
N LYS A 125 -8.09 -11.65 -1.16
CA LYS A 125 -6.89 -11.96 -1.96
C LYS A 125 -7.24 -12.68 -3.26
N GLU A 126 -8.14 -13.62 -3.22
CA GLU A 126 -8.62 -14.39 -4.38
C GLU A 126 -9.34 -13.49 -5.39
N GLU A 127 -10.11 -12.53 -4.89
CA GLU A 127 -10.77 -11.52 -5.73
C GLU A 127 -9.75 -10.58 -6.36
N LEU A 128 -8.75 -10.11 -5.59
CA LEU A 128 -7.66 -9.30 -6.13
C LEU A 128 -6.86 -10.07 -7.18
N ALA A 129 -6.53 -11.34 -6.93
CA ALA A 129 -5.89 -12.22 -7.92
C ALA A 129 -6.73 -12.35 -9.19
N ARG A 130 -8.06 -12.43 -9.06
CA ARG A 130 -8.98 -12.47 -10.20
C ARG A 130 -8.97 -11.17 -10.99
N ILE A 131 -8.97 -10.02 -10.30
CA ILE A 131 -8.86 -8.69 -10.92
C ILE A 131 -7.53 -8.58 -11.70
N LEU A 132 -6.42 -8.96 -11.08
CA LEU A 132 -5.08 -8.93 -11.71
C LEU A 132 -5.01 -9.81 -12.96
N ARG A 133 -5.63 -11.01 -12.95
CA ARG A 133 -5.70 -11.90 -14.14
C ARG A 133 -6.52 -11.31 -15.29
N LYS A 134 -7.53 -10.49 -15.00
CA LYS A 134 -8.38 -9.85 -16.02
C LYS A 134 -7.82 -8.53 -16.53
N ALA A 135 -6.84 -7.95 -15.83
CA ALA A 135 -6.22 -6.69 -16.22
C ALA A 135 -5.25 -6.87 -17.41
N THR A 136 -5.14 -5.84 -18.22
CA THR A 136 -4.03 -5.69 -19.18
C THR A 136 -2.69 -5.62 -18.44
N SER A 137 -1.54 -5.82 -19.11
CA SER A 137 -0.22 -5.71 -18.50
C SER A 137 -0.02 -4.35 -17.80
N ARG A 138 -0.39 -3.25 -18.46
CA ARG A 138 -0.41 -1.90 -17.87
C ARG A 138 -1.38 -1.82 -16.67
N GLY A 139 -2.57 -2.36 -16.81
CA GLY A 139 -3.58 -2.40 -15.73
C GLY A 139 -3.08 -3.16 -14.51
N ARG A 140 -2.36 -4.28 -14.68
CA ARG A 140 -1.75 -5.04 -13.59
C ARG A 140 -0.75 -4.21 -12.80
N VAL A 141 0.12 -3.45 -13.48
CA VAL A 141 1.06 -2.53 -12.83
C VAL A 141 0.31 -1.47 -12.02
N ALA A 142 -0.73 -0.85 -12.59
CA ALA A 142 -1.52 0.15 -11.88
C ALA A 142 -2.21 -0.42 -10.64
N ILE A 143 -2.80 -1.62 -10.75
CA ILE A 143 -3.44 -2.34 -9.64
C ILE A 143 -2.41 -2.70 -8.57
N ALA A 144 -1.27 -3.26 -8.94
CA ALA A 144 -0.20 -3.65 -8.02
C ALA A 144 0.35 -2.45 -7.24
N ILE A 145 0.63 -1.34 -7.90
CA ILE A 145 1.09 -0.10 -7.24
C ILE A 145 0.04 0.41 -6.25
N MET A 146 -1.25 0.31 -6.55
CA MET A 146 -2.29 0.74 -5.60
C MET A 146 -2.52 -0.26 -4.47
N ALA A 147 -2.55 -1.57 -4.78
CA ALA A 147 -2.89 -2.62 -3.83
C ALA A 147 -1.71 -3.10 -2.99
N PHE A 148 -0.48 -3.00 -3.50
CA PHE A 148 0.72 -3.47 -2.81
C PHE A 148 1.62 -2.34 -2.31
N SER A 149 1.60 -1.14 -2.93
CA SER A 149 2.37 0.02 -2.45
C SER A 149 1.51 1.11 -1.85
N GLY A 150 0.17 0.99 -1.95
CA GLY A 150 -0.78 1.94 -1.40
C GLY A 150 -0.74 3.34 -2.03
N LEU A 151 -0.15 3.50 -3.21
CA LEU A 151 -0.08 4.80 -3.86
C LEU A 151 -1.45 5.24 -4.40
N ARG A 152 -1.64 6.55 -4.51
CA ARG A 152 -2.84 7.11 -5.12
C ARG A 152 -2.73 7.07 -6.65
N PRO A 153 -3.85 6.93 -7.39
CA PRO A 153 -3.82 6.93 -8.86
C PRO A 153 -3.19 8.21 -9.43
N GLU A 154 -3.32 9.35 -8.74
CA GLU A 154 -2.69 10.61 -9.16
C GLU A 154 -1.15 10.56 -9.12
N SER A 155 -0.56 9.64 -8.36
CA SER A 155 0.89 9.42 -8.36
C SER A 155 1.37 8.72 -9.63
N LEU A 156 0.54 7.83 -10.21
CA LEU A 156 0.83 7.13 -11.45
C LEU A 156 0.76 8.05 -12.69
N GLY A 157 -0.08 9.05 -12.61
CA GLY A 157 -0.20 10.10 -13.61
C GLY A 157 -1.19 11.15 -13.16
N ASP A 158 -0.81 12.42 -13.30
CA ASP A 158 -1.62 13.54 -12.84
C ASP A 158 -2.91 13.71 -13.66
N TYR A 159 -3.76 14.65 -13.23
CA TYR A 159 -5.03 14.90 -13.91
C TYR A 159 -4.89 15.41 -15.35
N GLU A 160 -3.82 16.15 -15.66
CA GLU A 160 -3.54 16.72 -16.98
C GLU A 160 -2.69 15.78 -17.86
N GLY A 161 -2.02 14.78 -17.30
CA GLY A 161 -1.08 13.90 -17.99
C GLY A 161 0.27 14.58 -18.25
N THR A 162 0.66 15.50 -17.37
CA THR A 162 1.90 16.27 -17.48
C THR A 162 3.02 15.73 -16.60
N ASP A 163 2.69 15.00 -15.53
CA ASP A 163 3.64 14.36 -14.64
C ASP A 163 3.06 13.05 -14.05
N GLY A 164 3.94 12.19 -13.54
CA GLY A 164 3.61 10.91 -12.97
C GLY A 164 4.87 10.17 -12.52
N LEU A 165 4.72 8.96 -12.00
CA LEU A 165 5.83 8.10 -11.68
C LEU A 165 6.66 7.77 -12.92
N ARG A 166 7.98 7.89 -12.77
CA ARG A 166 8.99 7.50 -13.77
C ARG A 166 9.65 6.20 -13.35
N LEU A 167 10.33 5.55 -14.27
CA LEU A 167 11.11 4.35 -13.98
C LEU A 167 12.20 4.64 -12.94
N GLY A 168 12.86 5.81 -12.99
CA GLY A 168 13.85 6.24 -12.00
C GLY A 168 13.30 6.56 -10.59
N ASP A 169 11.99 6.59 -10.42
CA ASP A 169 11.36 6.72 -9.11
C ASP A 169 11.27 5.35 -8.38
N ILE A 170 11.50 4.24 -9.09
CA ILE A 170 11.66 2.89 -8.54
C ILE A 170 13.17 2.68 -8.33
N LYS A 171 13.62 2.79 -7.08
CA LYS A 171 15.05 2.99 -6.77
C LYS A 171 15.93 1.77 -6.99
N ASP A 172 15.35 0.60 -6.88
CA ASP A 172 16.09 -0.65 -7.04
C ASP A 172 15.91 -1.26 -8.45
N LEU A 173 15.24 -0.54 -9.38
CA LEU A 173 15.07 -0.96 -10.77
C LEU A 173 16.35 -0.70 -11.58
N ARG A 174 16.85 -1.74 -12.24
CA ARG A 174 17.95 -1.67 -13.19
C ARG A 174 17.42 -1.90 -14.61
N ILE A 175 17.73 -0.94 -15.50
CA ILE A 175 17.40 -0.99 -16.92
C ILE A 175 18.69 -1.26 -17.68
N SER A 176 18.94 -2.52 -18.03
CA SER A 176 20.07 -2.98 -18.84
C SER A 176 19.54 -3.87 -19.97
N ASP A 177 20.30 -4.82 -20.49
CA ASP A 177 19.83 -5.81 -21.45
C ASP A 177 18.64 -6.63 -20.90
N GLU A 178 18.61 -6.84 -19.59
CA GLU A 178 17.48 -7.39 -18.87
C GLU A 178 16.93 -6.36 -17.86
N ILE A 179 15.61 -6.40 -17.64
CA ILE A 179 14.96 -5.62 -16.57
C ILE A 179 15.10 -6.41 -15.27
N GLN A 180 15.78 -5.82 -14.29
CA GLN A 180 16.07 -6.47 -13.02
C GLN A 180 15.79 -5.52 -11.84
N PHE A 181 15.63 -6.10 -10.64
CA PHE A 181 15.52 -5.38 -9.38
C PHE A 181 16.66 -5.79 -8.47
N ASP A 182 17.47 -4.82 -8.03
CA ASP A 182 18.62 -5.06 -7.16
C ASP A 182 18.18 -5.49 -5.74
N LYS A 183 17.00 -5.01 -5.32
CA LYS A 183 16.38 -5.37 -4.02
C LYS A 183 14.87 -5.51 -4.18
N THR A 184 14.31 -6.48 -3.45
CA THR A 184 12.87 -6.69 -3.29
C THR A 184 12.57 -6.88 -1.79
N PRO A 185 11.64 -6.14 -1.20
CA PRO A 185 10.77 -5.12 -1.78
C PRO A 185 11.53 -3.91 -2.32
N SER A 186 11.17 -3.46 -3.52
CA SER A 186 11.77 -2.30 -4.17
C SER A 186 11.14 -1.01 -3.68
N MET A 187 11.95 0.04 -3.47
CA MET A 187 11.49 1.33 -3.00
C MET A 187 10.90 2.18 -4.13
N VAL A 188 9.68 2.66 -3.94
CA VAL A 188 8.96 3.54 -4.87
C VAL A 188 8.87 4.94 -4.28
N MET A 189 9.57 5.90 -4.88
CA MET A 189 9.62 7.29 -4.44
C MET A 189 8.47 8.11 -5.04
N VAL A 190 7.73 8.80 -4.20
CA VAL A 190 6.66 9.72 -4.63
C VAL A 190 7.09 11.17 -4.39
N LYS A 191 7.26 11.92 -5.48
CA LYS A 191 7.64 13.33 -5.43
C LYS A 191 6.54 14.19 -4.80
N ASN A 192 6.92 15.31 -4.20
CA ASN A 192 5.99 16.23 -3.53
C ASN A 192 4.84 16.73 -4.44
N LYS A 193 5.12 16.93 -5.74
CA LYS A 193 4.11 17.35 -6.73
C LYS A 193 3.02 16.31 -6.96
N LEU A 194 3.39 15.02 -6.89
CA LEU A 194 2.50 13.87 -7.07
C LEU A 194 1.81 13.45 -5.75
N SER A 195 2.24 14.01 -4.63
CA SER A 195 1.65 13.75 -3.32
C SER A 195 0.51 14.71 -3.03
N LYS A 196 -0.67 14.18 -2.65
CA LYS A 196 -1.81 14.99 -2.21
C LYS A 196 -1.47 15.87 -1.00
N ALA A 197 -0.60 15.38 -0.12
CA ALA A 197 -0.16 16.10 1.07
C ALA A 197 1.00 17.07 0.81
N ARG A 198 1.49 17.15 -0.45
CA ARG A 198 2.57 18.04 -0.90
C ARG A 198 3.89 17.83 -0.17
N HIS A 199 4.18 16.62 0.29
CA HIS A 199 5.49 16.19 0.77
C HIS A 199 5.98 14.96 0.00
N GLN A 200 7.29 14.83 -0.09
CA GLN A 200 7.91 13.64 -0.67
C GLN A 200 7.84 12.49 0.34
N TYR A 201 7.52 11.31 -0.13
CA TYR A 201 7.53 10.09 0.67
C TYR A 201 7.90 8.90 -0.22
N PHE A 202 8.12 7.75 0.37
CA PHE A 202 8.28 6.50 -0.37
C PHE A 202 7.39 5.41 0.21
N SER A 203 7.14 4.44 -0.61
CA SER A 203 6.55 3.15 -0.25
C SER A 203 7.45 2.04 -0.82
N PHE A 204 7.05 0.81 -0.63
CA PHE A 204 7.73 -0.34 -1.21
C PHE A 204 6.77 -1.13 -2.10
N ILE A 205 7.34 -1.99 -2.95
CA ILE A 205 6.60 -2.95 -3.75
C ILE A 205 7.30 -4.30 -3.68
N GLY A 206 6.57 -5.36 -3.35
CA GLY A 206 7.07 -6.70 -3.18
C GLY A 206 7.26 -7.44 -4.51
N GLU A 207 7.53 -8.74 -4.41
CA GLU A 207 7.93 -9.58 -5.53
C GLU A 207 6.85 -9.71 -6.61
N GLU A 208 5.60 -9.92 -6.22
CA GLU A 208 4.51 -10.00 -7.18
C GLU A 208 4.36 -8.71 -7.98
N GLY A 209 4.50 -7.56 -7.31
CA GLY A 209 4.40 -6.27 -7.96
C GLY A 209 5.59 -5.95 -8.88
N THR A 210 6.82 -6.29 -8.47
CA THR A 210 8.02 -6.12 -9.31
C THR A 210 7.98 -7.04 -10.53
N THR A 211 7.43 -8.24 -10.40
CA THR A 211 7.20 -9.16 -11.52
C THR A 211 6.27 -8.54 -12.56
N TYR A 212 5.14 -7.95 -12.16
CA TYR A 212 4.24 -7.27 -13.11
C TYR A 212 4.88 -6.06 -13.78
N ILE A 213 5.71 -5.31 -13.04
CA ILE A 213 6.47 -4.19 -13.64
C ILE A 213 7.45 -4.72 -14.68
N LYS A 214 8.22 -5.76 -14.35
CA LYS A 214 9.18 -6.40 -15.27
C LYS A 214 8.49 -6.88 -16.56
N GLU A 215 7.43 -7.68 -16.43
CA GLU A 215 6.64 -8.18 -17.56
C GLU A 215 6.17 -7.04 -18.48
N TYR A 216 5.63 -5.97 -17.90
CA TYR A 216 5.14 -4.81 -18.65
C TYR A 216 6.24 -4.04 -19.34
N LEU A 217 7.38 -3.83 -18.71
CA LEU A 217 8.52 -3.12 -19.31
C LEU A 217 9.17 -3.94 -20.41
N GLU A 218 9.27 -5.26 -20.27
CA GLU A 218 9.74 -6.17 -21.31
C GLU A 218 8.80 -6.16 -22.54
N GLU A 219 7.48 -6.10 -22.31
CA GLU A 219 6.51 -5.95 -23.40
C GLU A 219 6.71 -4.64 -24.16
N ARG A 220 6.89 -3.50 -23.45
CA ARG A 220 7.18 -2.19 -24.06
C ARG A 220 8.46 -2.21 -24.89
N ARG A 221 9.51 -2.88 -24.38
CA ARG A 221 10.78 -3.04 -25.09
C ARG A 221 10.61 -3.89 -26.35
N LYS A 222 9.87 -4.99 -26.31
CA LYS A 222 9.52 -5.81 -27.47
C LYS A 222 8.74 -5.02 -28.53
N GLN A 223 7.99 -4.02 -28.11
CA GLN A 223 7.28 -3.10 -29.03
C GLN A 223 8.19 -1.99 -29.60
N GLY A 224 9.49 -2.02 -29.30
CA GLY A 224 10.50 -1.10 -29.82
C GLY A 224 10.66 0.20 -29.03
N GLU A 225 10.17 0.26 -27.77
CA GLU A 225 10.40 1.43 -26.92
C GLU A 225 11.78 1.37 -26.28
N GLU A 226 12.53 2.47 -26.40
CA GLU A 226 13.77 2.68 -25.65
C GLU A 226 13.43 3.19 -24.25
N LEU A 227 13.65 2.34 -23.24
CA LEU A 227 13.36 2.65 -21.85
C LEU A 227 14.53 3.40 -21.22
N THR A 228 14.22 4.50 -20.54
CA THR A 228 15.15 5.29 -19.73
C THR A 228 14.57 5.53 -18.35
N TYR A 229 15.39 5.94 -17.40
CA TYR A 229 14.92 6.29 -16.06
C TYR A 229 13.92 7.48 -16.05
N ASP A 230 13.90 8.31 -17.09
CA ASP A 230 12.93 9.38 -17.27
C ASP A 230 11.63 8.92 -17.93
N SER A 231 11.58 7.71 -18.48
CA SER A 231 10.36 7.15 -19.09
C SER A 231 9.25 7.04 -18.03
N PRO A 232 7.99 7.35 -18.40
CA PRO A 232 6.84 7.10 -17.53
C PRO A 232 6.72 5.63 -17.14
N LEU A 233 6.34 5.34 -15.88
CA LEU A 233 6.04 3.97 -15.46
C LEU A 233 4.86 3.40 -16.27
N LEU A 234 3.81 4.19 -16.47
CA LEU A 234 2.65 3.81 -17.28
C LEU A 234 2.63 4.64 -18.57
N GLN A 235 2.57 3.97 -19.71
CA GLN A 235 2.60 4.58 -21.05
C GLN A 235 1.28 4.35 -21.81
N PHE A 236 1.01 5.18 -22.80
CA PHE A 236 -0.09 4.95 -23.75
C PHE A 236 0.25 3.79 -24.70
N ASP A 237 -0.75 2.97 -25.05
CA ASP A 237 -0.59 1.86 -26.00
C ASP A 237 -0.65 2.32 -27.47
N VAL A 238 -0.80 3.61 -27.71
CA VAL A 238 -1.05 4.14 -29.06
C VAL A 238 0.25 4.51 -29.74
N ARG A 239 0.52 3.90 -30.92
CA ARG A 239 1.60 4.28 -31.82
C ARG A 239 1.45 5.75 -32.22
N GLY A 240 2.53 6.55 -32.07
CA GLY A 240 2.56 7.96 -32.48
C GLY A 240 2.24 9.00 -31.41
N VAL A 241 1.92 8.60 -30.18
CA VAL A 241 1.85 9.53 -29.05
C VAL A 241 3.26 9.95 -28.63
N LYS A 242 3.47 11.26 -28.39
CA LYS A 242 4.77 11.78 -27.94
C LYS A 242 5.28 10.99 -26.73
N LYS A 243 6.50 10.48 -26.81
CA LYS A 243 7.17 9.57 -25.84
C LYS A 243 7.16 10.05 -24.37
N ASN A 244 6.84 11.31 -24.10
CA ASN A 244 6.95 11.92 -22.77
C ASN A 244 5.61 12.31 -22.12
N ASN A 245 4.47 11.85 -22.64
CA ASN A 245 3.17 12.14 -22.04
C ASN A 245 2.80 11.06 -21.02
N PHE A 246 2.54 11.49 -19.79
CA PHE A 246 2.04 10.59 -18.75
C PHE A 246 0.58 10.23 -18.98
N LEU A 247 0.19 9.06 -18.50
CA LEU A 247 -1.19 8.65 -18.48
C LEU A 247 -1.98 9.55 -17.51
N ARG A 248 -3.17 10.05 -17.92
CA ARG A 248 -3.99 10.81 -16.97
C ARG A 248 -4.59 9.90 -15.91
N THR A 249 -4.74 10.42 -14.70
CA THR A 249 -5.43 9.72 -13.58
C THR A 249 -6.75 9.07 -14.00
N THR A 250 -7.53 9.76 -14.86
CA THR A 250 -8.82 9.25 -15.35
C THR A 250 -8.68 7.99 -16.20
N LEU A 251 -7.61 7.86 -16.96
CA LEU A 251 -7.33 6.66 -17.77
C LEU A 251 -6.82 5.52 -16.89
N VAL A 252 -5.91 5.82 -15.95
CA VAL A 252 -5.45 4.84 -14.96
C VAL A 252 -6.64 4.23 -14.20
N THR A 253 -7.53 5.08 -13.71
CA THR A 253 -8.73 4.60 -12.97
C THR A 253 -9.75 3.90 -13.86
N ARG A 254 -9.79 4.22 -15.17
CA ARG A 254 -10.61 3.48 -16.13
C ARG A 254 -10.10 2.07 -16.33
N ASP A 255 -8.80 1.90 -16.60
CA ASP A 255 -8.21 0.58 -16.82
C ASP A 255 -8.42 -0.35 -15.60
N ILE A 256 -8.27 0.21 -14.39
CA ILE A 256 -8.55 -0.52 -13.15
C ILE A 256 -10.04 -0.89 -13.02
N ARG A 257 -10.95 0.03 -13.36
CA ARG A 257 -12.39 -0.23 -13.30
C ARG A 257 -12.80 -1.33 -14.28
N GLU A 258 -12.30 -1.28 -15.50
CA GLU A 258 -12.54 -2.31 -16.51
C GLU A 258 -12.09 -3.69 -16.03
N ALA A 259 -10.91 -3.80 -15.38
CA ALA A 259 -10.43 -5.05 -14.80
C ALA A 259 -11.34 -5.56 -13.66
N ILE A 260 -11.82 -4.67 -12.78
CA ILE A 260 -12.75 -5.00 -11.70
C ILE A 260 -14.09 -5.51 -12.28
N GLU A 261 -14.63 -4.85 -13.28
CA GLU A 261 -15.88 -5.23 -13.95
C GLU A 261 -15.74 -6.58 -14.68
N GLN A 262 -14.61 -6.81 -15.39
CA GLN A 262 -14.32 -8.09 -16.05
C GLN A 262 -14.09 -9.23 -15.04
N ALA A 263 -13.67 -8.93 -13.82
CA ALA A 263 -13.61 -9.90 -12.73
C ALA A 263 -14.99 -10.23 -12.11
N GLY A 264 -16.07 -9.63 -12.61
CA GLY A 264 -17.43 -9.81 -12.08
C GLY A 264 -17.68 -9.08 -10.76
N LEU A 265 -16.90 -8.03 -10.46
CA LEU A 265 -17.00 -7.29 -9.20
C LEU A 265 -17.51 -5.86 -9.45
N LYS A 266 -18.19 -5.30 -8.46
CA LYS A 266 -18.69 -3.93 -8.49
C LYS A 266 -18.07 -3.12 -7.36
N MET A 267 -16.94 -2.48 -7.66
CA MET A 267 -16.13 -1.71 -6.70
C MET A 267 -15.56 -0.47 -7.37
N ARG A 268 -15.23 0.55 -6.58
CA ARG A 268 -14.46 1.70 -7.07
C ARG A 268 -12.97 1.37 -7.09
N PRO A 269 -12.17 1.87 -8.03
CA PRO A 269 -10.72 1.65 -8.07
C PRO A 269 -10.00 1.98 -6.76
N TYR A 270 -10.52 2.92 -5.98
CA TYR A 270 -9.90 3.36 -4.73
C TYR A 270 -9.93 2.30 -3.61
N VAL A 271 -10.75 1.25 -3.73
CA VAL A 271 -10.77 0.12 -2.77
C VAL A 271 -9.44 -0.63 -2.75
N LEU A 272 -8.63 -0.58 -3.83
CA LEU A 272 -7.30 -1.18 -3.85
C LEU A 272 -6.36 -0.53 -2.82
N ARG A 273 -6.47 0.79 -2.64
CA ARG A 273 -5.71 1.47 -1.59
C ARG A 273 -6.28 1.16 -0.19
N ALA A 274 -7.59 0.96 -0.08
CA ALA A 274 -8.19 0.48 1.17
C ALA A 274 -7.71 -0.94 1.50
N TYR A 275 -7.58 -1.81 0.49
CA TYR A 275 -6.98 -3.15 0.64
C TYR A 275 -5.58 -3.07 1.26
N PHE A 276 -4.70 -2.24 0.69
CA PHE A 276 -3.37 -2.01 1.24
C PHE A 276 -3.41 -1.51 2.70
N SER A 277 -4.27 -0.52 2.99
CA SER A 277 -4.41 0.01 4.35
C SER A 277 -4.86 -1.06 5.33
N THR A 278 -5.86 -1.88 4.96
CA THR A 278 -6.36 -2.98 5.80
C THR A 278 -5.28 -4.03 6.06
N ALA A 279 -4.49 -4.38 5.04
CA ALA A 279 -3.37 -5.32 5.20
C ALA A 279 -2.30 -4.78 6.17
N LEU A 280 -1.98 -3.49 6.09
CA LEU A 280 -1.07 -2.84 7.03
C LEU A 280 -1.68 -2.68 8.44
N ASP A 281 -3.01 -2.49 8.57
CA ASP A 281 -3.70 -2.49 9.87
C ASP A 281 -3.52 -3.83 10.58
N ILE A 282 -3.70 -4.95 9.85
CA ILE A 282 -3.47 -6.29 10.36
C ILE A 282 -2.01 -6.49 10.75
N ALA A 283 -1.07 -6.04 9.92
CA ALA A 283 0.36 -6.16 10.22
C ALA A 283 0.77 -5.32 11.45
N GLU A 284 0.25 -4.11 11.58
CA GLU A 284 0.46 -3.23 12.74
C GLU A 284 -0.07 -3.87 14.03
N SER A 285 -1.28 -4.42 14.01
CA SER A 285 -1.85 -5.12 15.17
C SER A 285 -1.02 -6.32 15.65
N LYS A 286 -0.16 -6.86 14.77
CA LYS A 286 0.78 -7.95 15.07
C LYS A 286 2.21 -7.47 15.35
N GLY A 287 2.42 -6.16 15.46
CA GLY A 287 3.74 -5.57 15.74
C GLY A 287 4.76 -5.70 14.60
N LEU A 288 4.32 -5.99 13.36
CA LEU A 288 5.22 -6.18 12.22
C LEU A 288 5.67 -4.87 11.58
N ILE A 289 4.91 -3.81 11.77
CA ILE A 289 5.21 -2.45 11.31
C ILE A 289 4.72 -1.45 12.36
N SER A 290 5.48 -0.38 12.59
CA SER A 290 5.08 0.67 13.51
C SER A 290 4.05 1.63 12.89
N HIS A 291 3.19 2.24 13.72
CA HIS A 291 2.19 3.22 13.27
C HIS A 291 2.81 4.39 12.47
N PRO A 292 3.91 5.04 12.91
CA PRO A 292 4.54 6.11 12.15
C PRO A 292 5.02 5.68 10.76
N TRP A 293 5.60 4.49 10.64
CA TRP A 293 6.07 3.96 9.35
C TRP A 293 4.91 3.66 8.41
N ARG A 294 3.85 3.06 8.93
CA ARG A 294 2.62 2.83 8.17
C ARG A 294 2.03 4.14 7.64
N GLN A 295 1.91 5.17 8.49
CA GLN A 295 1.41 6.49 8.08
C GLN A 295 2.31 7.13 7.00
N PHE A 296 3.63 7.01 7.15
CA PHE A 296 4.58 7.52 6.17
C PHE A 296 4.45 6.82 4.81
N ILE A 297 4.45 5.47 4.80
CA ILE A 297 4.30 4.65 3.58
C ILE A 297 2.98 4.95 2.87
N MET A 298 1.90 5.21 3.62
CA MET A 298 0.61 5.64 3.08
C MET A 298 0.63 7.07 2.51
N GLY A 299 1.71 7.83 2.67
CA GLY A 299 1.79 9.24 2.26
C GLY A 299 0.80 10.12 2.99
N HIS A 300 0.55 9.84 4.27
CA HIS A 300 -0.20 10.70 5.17
C HIS A 300 0.75 11.72 5.81
N LYS A 301 0.24 12.89 6.18
CA LYS A 301 1.07 13.89 6.89
C LYS A 301 1.52 13.41 8.26
N GLY A 302 0.87 12.37 8.79
CA GLY A 302 1.06 11.89 10.13
C GLY A 302 0.60 12.90 11.19
N ASP A 303 0.69 12.50 12.44
CA ASP A 303 0.62 13.36 13.61
C ASP A 303 1.93 14.16 13.79
N ILE A 304 2.02 14.92 14.86
CA ILE A 304 3.22 15.73 15.17
C ILE A 304 4.44 14.83 15.33
N GLU A 305 4.29 13.68 15.97
CA GLU A 305 5.37 12.71 16.25
C GLU A 305 5.93 12.10 14.96
N ALA A 306 5.07 11.67 14.04
CA ALA A 306 5.47 11.17 12.72
C ALA A 306 6.20 12.22 11.89
N ARG A 307 5.89 13.53 12.04
CA ARG A 307 6.61 14.60 11.36
C ARG A 307 8.05 14.74 11.85
N TYR A 308 8.29 14.55 13.14
CA TYR A 308 9.64 14.64 13.69
C TYR A 308 10.49 13.40 13.36
N SER A 309 9.89 12.21 13.35
CA SER A 309 10.62 10.96 13.17
C SER A 309 10.84 10.58 11.70
N THR A 310 9.89 10.87 10.80
CA THR A 310 9.90 10.33 9.43
C THR A 310 10.06 11.38 8.33
N ASN A 311 9.79 12.68 8.59
CA ASN A 311 9.93 13.74 7.57
C ASN A 311 11.35 14.32 7.48
N LYS A 312 12.27 13.96 8.37
CA LYS A 312 13.71 14.24 8.23
C LYS A 312 14.33 13.17 7.32
N ARG A 313 15.49 13.44 6.75
CA ARG A 313 16.22 12.46 5.94
C ARG A 313 16.46 11.21 6.77
N LEU A 314 15.77 10.13 6.44
CA LEU A 314 15.98 8.83 7.06
C LEU A 314 17.37 8.33 6.69
N SER A 315 18.07 7.74 7.65
CA SER A 315 19.35 7.07 7.36
C SER A 315 19.12 5.85 6.46
N PRO A 316 20.12 5.43 5.68
CA PRO A 316 20.02 4.20 4.89
C PRO A 316 19.62 2.98 5.72
N ASP A 317 20.10 2.88 6.95
CA ASP A 317 19.78 1.77 7.86
C ASP A 317 18.30 1.77 8.25
N MET A 318 17.74 2.94 8.61
CA MET A 318 16.30 3.05 8.89
C MET A 318 15.43 2.71 7.67
N ILE A 319 15.85 3.08 6.47
CA ILE A 319 15.14 2.71 5.24
C ILE A 319 15.15 1.19 5.06
N GLU A 320 16.29 0.55 5.35
CA GLU A 320 16.40 -0.90 5.27
C GLU A 320 15.56 -1.62 6.34
N GLU A 321 15.52 -1.11 7.57
CA GLU A 321 14.63 -1.62 8.61
C GLU A 321 13.15 -1.48 8.22
N MET A 322 12.77 -0.34 7.60
CA MET A 322 11.42 -0.16 7.05
C MET A 322 11.12 -1.16 5.93
N ARG A 323 12.10 -1.44 5.05
CA ARG A 323 11.99 -2.44 3.98
C ARG A 323 11.75 -3.84 4.58
N GLN A 324 12.52 -4.23 5.58
CA GLN A 324 12.37 -5.53 6.26
C GLN A 324 11.03 -5.65 6.98
N SER A 325 10.58 -4.58 7.64
CA SER A 325 9.25 -4.54 8.25
C SER A 325 8.15 -4.67 7.20
N TYR A 326 8.31 -4.00 6.07
CA TYR A 326 7.37 -4.10 4.95
C TYR A 326 7.37 -5.51 4.34
N GLN A 327 8.53 -6.15 4.20
CA GLN A 327 8.66 -7.55 3.74
C GLN A 327 7.79 -8.49 4.58
N LYS A 328 7.79 -8.34 5.90
CA LYS A 328 6.95 -9.13 6.81
C LYS A 328 5.44 -8.90 6.60
N CYS A 329 5.07 -7.76 6.01
CA CYS A 329 3.67 -7.41 5.73
C CYS A 329 3.15 -8.01 4.41
N LEU A 330 4.03 -8.42 3.46
CA LEU A 330 3.66 -8.89 2.12
C LEU A 330 2.69 -10.07 2.15
N LYS A 331 2.84 -10.98 3.12
CA LYS A 331 1.92 -12.11 3.30
C LYS A 331 0.45 -11.74 3.49
N TYR A 332 0.15 -10.47 3.84
CA TYR A 332 -1.22 -9.96 3.96
C TYR A 332 -1.69 -9.25 2.69
N MET A 333 -0.79 -8.95 1.75
CA MET A 333 -1.07 -8.13 0.58
C MET A 333 -1.00 -8.92 -0.73
N GLU A 334 0.14 -9.61 -0.97
CA GLU A 334 0.38 -10.31 -2.24
C GLU A 334 -0.56 -11.49 -2.41
N THR A 335 -0.98 -11.72 -3.65
CA THR A 335 -1.96 -12.75 -4.00
C THR A 335 -1.29 -14.06 -4.38
N ARG A 336 -0.01 -14.01 -4.80
CA ARG A 336 0.84 -15.18 -5.02
C ARG A 336 1.58 -15.48 -3.73
N MET A 337 1.61 -16.72 -3.30
CA MET A 337 2.63 -17.16 -2.34
C MET A 337 3.94 -17.19 -3.12
N SER A 338 4.93 -16.40 -2.70
CA SER A 338 6.25 -16.49 -3.34
C SER A 338 6.85 -17.86 -3.03
N GLU A 339 7.47 -18.50 -4.01
CA GLU A 339 8.27 -19.72 -3.80
C GLU A 339 9.36 -19.45 -2.73
N VAL A 340 9.92 -18.24 -2.74
CA VAL A 340 10.85 -17.72 -1.71
C VAL A 340 10.21 -17.69 -0.31
N SER A 341 8.89 -17.52 -0.17
CA SER A 341 8.22 -17.55 1.14
C SER A 341 8.05 -18.96 1.69
N GLU A 342 7.91 -19.97 0.84
CA GLU A 342 7.88 -21.37 1.27
C GLU A 342 9.27 -21.84 1.71
N ASP A 343 10.31 -21.51 0.96
CA ASP A 343 11.69 -21.80 1.34
C ASP A 343 12.12 -21.04 2.59
N ASN A 344 11.80 -19.78 2.71
CA ASN A 344 12.05 -19.00 3.93
C ASN A 344 11.22 -19.50 5.13
N ALA A 345 9.98 -19.90 4.92
CA ALA A 345 9.16 -20.50 5.97
C ALA A 345 9.70 -21.88 6.39
N ARG A 346 10.19 -22.67 5.43
CA ARG A 346 10.89 -23.95 5.66
C ARG A 346 12.17 -23.74 6.45
N LEU A 347 13.03 -22.82 6.02
CA LEU A 347 14.26 -22.46 6.72
C LEU A 347 13.99 -21.96 8.15
N TYR A 348 13.04 -21.08 8.33
CA TYR A 348 12.65 -20.59 9.65
C TYR A 348 12.15 -21.72 10.55
N LEU A 349 11.28 -22.62 10.02
CA LEU A 349 10.79 -23.76 10.79
C LEU A 349 11.93 -24.73 11.15
N GLN A 350 12.87 -24.97 10.22
CA GLN A 350 14.05 -25.80 10.47
C GLN A 350 14.94 -25.20 11.57
N GLN A 351 15.18 -23.88 11.54
CA GLN A 351 15.93 -23.17 12.59
C GLN A 351 15.26 -23.26 13.96
N GLN A 352 13.94 -23.10 14.01
CA GLN A 352 13.15 -23.21 15.25
C GLN A 352 13.20 -24.63 15.81
N LEU A 353 13.10 -25.67 14.96
CA LEU A 353 13.20 -27.06 15.38
C LEU A 353 14.60 -27.39 15.92
N LEU A 354 15.66 -26.92 15.25
CA LEU A 354 17.04 -27.12 15.73
C LEU A 354 17.28 -26.43 17.09
N SER A 355 16.77 -25.22 17.25
CA SER A 355 16.82 -24.49 18.53
C SER A 355 16.06 -25.24 19.64
N ALA A 356 14.88 -25.78 19.32
CA ALA A 356 14.05 -26.51 20.27
C ALA A 356 14.70 -27.83 20.76
N VAL A 357 15.53 -28.47 19.92
CA VAL A 357 16.27 -29.67 20.31
C VAL A 357 17.65 -29.38 20.91
N GLY A 358 17.98 -28.08 21.13
CA GLY A 358 19.15 -27.65 21.89
C GLY A 358 20.41 -27.34 21.07
N TYR A 359 20.27 -27.03 19.77
CA TYR A 359 21.36 -26.37 19.04
C TYR A 359 21.44 -24.88 19.39
N ARG A 360 22.64 -24.35 19.52
CA ARG A 360 22.86 -22.92 19.75
C ARG A 360 22.77 -22.15 18.42
N GLN A 361 22.45 -20.86 18.50
CA GLN A 361 22.29 -20.03 17.30
C GLN A 361 23.56 -19.99 16.45
N ASP A 362 24.75 -19.94 17.09
CA ASP A 362 26.05 -19.95 16.41
C ASP A 362 26.38 -21.30 15.70
N GLU A 363 25.75 -22.39 16.12
CA GLU A 363 25.83 -23.69 15.45
C GLU A 363 24.87 -23.72 14.25
N ILE A 364 23.66 -23.20 14.41
CA ILE A 364 22.62 -23.15 13.37
C ILE A 364 23.06 -22.24 12.21
N ASP A 365 23.67 -21.09 12.51
CA ASP A 365 24.11 -20.11 11.50
C ASP A 365 25.24 -20.64 10.61
N LYS A 366 25.96 -21.70 11.04
CA LYS A 366 27.01 -22.38 10.27
C LYS A 366 26.50 -23.52 9.40
N MET A 367 25.23 -23.90 9.54
CA MET A 367 24.62 -24.97 8.78
C MET A 367 24.01 -24.45 7.50
N ASP A 368 24.30 -25.08 6.38
CA ASP A 368 23.61 -24.82 5.12
C ASP A 368 22.26 -25.53 5.12
N LEU A 369 21.25 -24.86 5.70
CA LEU A 369 19.89 -25.41 5.79
C LEU A 369 19.09 -25.29 4.50
N ALA A 370 19.55 -24.47 3.54
CA ALA A 370 18.85 -24.26 2.29
C ALA A 370 18.88 -25.51 1.41
N ASP A 371 20.05 -26.18 1.37
CA ASP A 371 20.28 -27.34 0.51
C ASP A 371 20.21 -28.69 1.27
N ILE A 372 19.85 -28.69 2.55
CA ILE A 372 19.77 -29.92 3.33
C ILE A 372 18.59 -30.79 2.91
N SER A 373 18.84 -32.09 2.67
CA SER A 373 17.78 -33.05 2.38
C SER A 373 16.88 -33.27 3.61
N THR A 374 15.62 -33.65 3.39
CA THR A 374 14.67 -33.94 4.47
C THR A 374 15.17 -35.07 5.37
N ASP A 375 15.85 -36.07 4.80
CA ASP A 375 16.38 -37.22 5.53
C ASP A 375 17.58 -36.84 6.40
N ASP A 376 18.48 -36.01 5.87
CA ASP A 376 19.62 -35.46 6.63
C ASP A 376 19.19 -34.56 7.77
N PHE A 377 18.19 -33.72 7.53
CA PHE A 377 17.61 -32.88 8.57
C PHE A 377 16.96 -33.70 9.70
N GLN A 378 16.20 -34.73 9.35
CA GLN A 378 15.63 -35.68 10.34
C GLN A 378 16.70 -36.38 11.13
N LYS A 379 17.80 -36.79 10.47
CA LYS A 379 18.93 -37.44 11.11
C LYS A 379 19.60 -36.49 12.12
N LEU A 380 19.85 -35.24 11.77
CA LEU A 380 20.37 -34.21 12.70
C LEU A 380 19.49 -34.07 13.95
N LEU A 381 18.17 -33.99 13.79
CA LEU A 381 17.25 -33.91 14.91
C LEU A 381 17.32 -35.16 15.80
N ARG A 382 17.30 -36.38 15.18
CA ARG A 382 17.38 -37.65 15.93
C ARG A 382 18.69 -37.80 16.70
N ASP A 383 19.82 -37.44 16.09
CA ASP A 383 21.13 -37.56 16.71
C ASP A 383 21.27 -36.63 17.91
N LYS A 384 20.74 -35.39 17.81
CA LYS A 384 20.77 -34.44 18.95
C LYS A 384 19.84 -34.88 20.08
N VAL A 385 18.62 -35.34 19.77
CA VAL A 385 17.66 -35.86 20.76
C VAL A 385 18.20 -37.14 21.43
N ALA A 386 18.77 -38.06 20.66
CA ALA A 386 19.40 -39.25 21.19
C ALA A 386 20.60 -38.93 22.06
N GLY A 387 21.46 -37.95 21.65
CA GLY A 387 22.57 -37.44 22.46
C GLY A 387 22.09 -36.77 23.76
N ALA A 388 21.00 -36.02 23.73
CA ALA A 388 20.38 -35.44 24.92
C ALA A 388 19.78 -36.49 25.86
N MET A 389 19.18 -37.56 25.33
CA MET A 389 18.67 -38.68 26.13
C MET A 389 19.79 -39.51 26.76
N THR A 390 20.95 -39.59 26.11
CA THR A 390 22.12 -40.29 26.67
C THR A 390 22.92 -39.42 27.61
N SER A 391 22.79 -38.10 27.60
CA SER A 391 23.50 -37.14 28.47
C SER A 391 22.69 -36.64 29.65
N ASN A 392 21.63 -37.38 30.07
CA ASN A 392 20.83 -37.05 31.26
C ASN A 392 21.59 -37.26 32.55
N GLY A 393 22.78 -36.62 32.69
CA GLY A 393 23.53 -36.44 33.97
C GLY A 393 23.89 -37.73 34.73
N SER A 394 23.67 -38.90 34.15
CA SER A 394 23.98 -40.15 34.82
C SER A 394 24.79 -41.06 33.91
N LYS A 395 26.03 -41.34 34.29
CA LYS A 395 26.81 -42.40 33.67
C LYS A 395 26.42 -43.72 34.30
N GLN A 396 25.95 -44.66 33.48
CA GLN A 396 25.72 -46.04 33.91
C GLN A 396 26.91 -46.92 33.45
N LYS A 397 27.42 -47.75 34.32
CA LYS A 397 28.42 -48.77 34.03
C LYS A 397 27.91 -50.15 34.39
N LEU A 398 28.23 -51.08 33.52
CA LEU A 398 27.96 -52.52 33.75
C LEU A 398 29.26 -53.16 34.24
N VAL A 399 29.25 -53.60 35.49
CA VAL A 399 30.47 -54.13 36.11
C VAL A 399 30.25 -55.47 36.76
N PRO A 400 31.30 -56.32 36.88
CA PRO A 400 31.18 -57.56 37.63
C PRO A 400 30.99 -57.25 39.13
N MET A 401 30.41 -58.22 39.85
CA MET A 401 30.03 -58.03 41.26
C MET A 401 31.21 -57.66 42.17
N ASN A 402 32.42 -58.07 41.85
CA ASN A 402 33.64 -57.80 42.63
C ASN A 402 34.16 -56.38 42.50
N GLU A 403 33.61 -55.55 41.56
CA GLU A 403 34.00 -54.17 41.39
C GLU A 403 33.01 -53.16 41.99
N ILE A 404 31.92 -53.64 42.57
CA ILE A 404 30.85 -52.79 43.13
C ILE A 404 31.39 -51.89 44.24
N GLU A 405 32.18 -52.46 45.23
CA GLU A 405 32.72 -51.68 46.36
C GLU A 405 33.61 -50.54 45.92
N LYS A 406 34.43 -50.79 44.90
CA LYS A 406 35.28 -49.78 44.35
C LYS A 406 34.51 -48.62 43.72
N LEU A 407 33.48 -48.91 42.97
CA LEU A 407 32.66 -47.90 42.30
C LEU A 407 31.75 -47.16 43.27
N LEU A 408 31.29 -47.80 44.32
CA LEU A 408 30.59 -47.10 45.42
C LEU A 408 31.49 -46.03 46.07
N SER A 409 32.79 -46.35 46.25
CA SER A 409 33.77 -45.39 46.79
C SER A 409 34.13 -44.26 45.79
N GLU A 410 33.92 -44.47 44.50
CA GLU A 410 34.04 -43.49 43.43
C GLU A 410 32.75 -42.63 43.21
N GLY A 411 31.71 -42.83 44.02
CA GLY A 411 30.47 -42.04 43.97
C GLY A 411 29.41 -42.58 43.04
N TYR A 412 29.50 -43.84 42.60
CA TYR A 412 28.42 -44.53 41.87
C TYR A 412 27.41 -45.13 42.83
N GLU A 413 26.16 -45.09 42.44
CA GLU A 413 25.04 -45.73 43.14
C GLU A 413 24.72 -47.10 42.49
N PHE A 414 24.43 -48.11 43.31
CA PHE A 414 23.97 -49.41 42.82
C PHE A 414 22.52 -49.31 42.35
N GLN A 415 22.19 -49.83 41.17
CA GLN A 415 20.85 -49.82 40.60
C GLN A 415 20.21 -51.21 40.57
N ALA A 416 20.90 -52.21 40.03
CA ALA A 416 20.33 -53.53 39.86
C ALA A 416 21.42 -54.58 39.54
N VAL A 417 21.14 -55.87 39.82
CA VAL A 417 21.94 -57.00 39.35
C VAL A 417 21.21 -57.63 38.15
N LEU A 418 21.96 -57.90 37.11
CA LEU A 418 21.46 -58.60 35.92
C LEU A 418 21.57 -60.12 36.09
N PRO A 419 20.74 -60.89 35.35
CA PRO A 419 20.77 -62.38 35.43
C PRO A 419 22.12 -63.03 35.08
N ASN A 420 23.01 -62.26 34.38
CA ASN A 420 24.33 -62.67 33.98
C ASN A 420 25.44 -62.41 35.06
N GLY A 421 25.04 -62.03 36.29
CA GLY A 421 25.96 -61.80 37.39
C GLY A 421 26.71 -60.47 37.33
N LYS A 422 26.26 -59.49 36.52
CA LYS A 422 26.80 -58.15 36.46
C LYS A 422 25.91 -57.16 37.15
N ALA A 423 26.45 -56.11 37.74
CA ALA A 423 25.74 -55.04 38.38
C ALA A 423 25.68 -53.78 37.48
N ILE A 424 24.56 -53.08 37.51
CA ILE A 424 24.40 -51.72 36.93
C ILE A 424 24.68 -50.73 38.02
N MET A 425 25.71 -49.90 37.78
CA MET A 425 26.09 -48.78 38.65
C MET A 425 25.78 -47.48 37.93
N LYS A 426 25.19 -46.48 38.62
CA LYS A 426 24.81 -45.19 38.11
C LYS A 426 25.52 -44.07 38.90
N MET A 427 26.13 -43.11 38.20
CA MET A 427 26.60 -41.89 38.78
C MET A 427 25.71 -40.75 38.31
N SER A 428 25.06 -40.04 39.25
CA SER A 428 24.29 -38.82 38.99
C SER A 428 25.23 -37.62 39.21
N PHE A 429 25.28 -36.71 38.24
CA PHE A 429 26.04 -35.46 38.32
C PHE A 429 25.11 -34.31 38.71
#